data_8e8dea883b7009c0b37d40353511c15e
#
_entry.id   8e8dea883b7009c0b37d40353511c15e
#
_cell.length_a   1.000
_cell.length_b   1.000
_cell.length_c   1.000
_cell.angle_alpha   90.00
_cell.angle_beta   90.00
_cell.angle_gamma   90.00
#
_symmetry.space_group_name_H-M   'P 1'
#
loop_
_entity.id
_entity.type
_entity.pdbx_description
1 polymer ?
#
loop_
_entity_poly.entity_id
_entity_poly.type
_entity_poly.pdbx_seq_one_letter_code
_entity_poly.pdbx_strand_id
1 'polypeptide(L)'
;MPLYRVTLAYDGTDFAGFQLQRASGRTVQGALEQALRRLAGGARIAVAAAGRTDAGVHALGQVAAFELPRELEPEALQRALNGLLPDDVRVLAAARAAAGFHPRKSAVSKLYRYVLDCGGVQPPQRRRFAGFCPSALDASRVRAAAALYLGRHDFASLASSGSSATTTLRTVTRSEAAFEPGTLETANNLIEDRCAPKIADKPV
;
A
#
# COMPACT_ATOMS: atom_id res chain seq x y z
N MET A 1 25.27 -7.81 -3.13
CA MET A 1 24.80 -6.99 -2.00
C MET A 1 23.58 -7.69 -1.38
N PRO A 2 23.44 -7.74 -0.06
CA PRO A 2 22.25 -8.33 0.55
C PRO A 2 20.98 -7.58 0.16
N LEU A 3 19.95 -8.35 -0.25
CA LEU A 3 18.63 -7.85 -0.60
C LEU A 3 17.74 -7.88 0.64
N TYR A 4 17.09 -6.77 0.93
CA TYR A 4 16.14 -6.64 2.03
C TYR A 4 14.73 -6.36 1.50
N ARG A 5 13.74 -6.88 2.21
CA ARG A 5 12.35 -6.47 2.10
C ARG A 5 11.91 -5.79 3.38
N VAL A 6 11.11 -4.76 3.26
CA VAL A 6 10.49 -4.06 4.39
C VAL A 6 9.00 -3.94 4.18
N THR A 7 8.25 -4.00 5.28
CA THR A 7 6.82 -3.68 5.30
C THR A 7 6.67 -2.30 5.92
N LEU A 8 6.00 -1.40 5.19
CA LEU A 8 5.82 0.01 5.55
C LEU A 8 4.37 0.30 5.87
N ALA A 9 4.15 1.11 6.91
CA ALA A 9 2.91 1.85 7.09
C ALA A 9 3.19 3.35 6.93
N TYR A 10 2.24 4.10 6.35
CA TYR A 10 2.35 5.54 6.24
C TYR A 10 1.00 6.25 6.20
N ASP A 11 0.97 7.44 6.81
CA ASP A 11 -0.07 8.44 6.57
C ASP A 11 0.27 9.18 5.26
N GLY A 12 -0.50 8.91 4.22
CA GLY A 12 -0.28 9.46 2.89
C GLY A 12 -0.72 10.89 2.69
N THR A 13 -1.41 11.51 3.67
CA THR A 13 -2.10 12.80 3.55
C THR A 13 -1.21 13.88 2.94
N ASP A 14 0.02 14.00 3.43
CA ASP A 14 0.95 15.07 3.03
C ASP A 14 2.00 14.58 2.00
N PHE A 15 1.75 13.43 1.36
CA PHE A 15 2.59 12.88 0.30
C PHE A 15 1.94 13.04 -1.08
N ALA A 16 2.77 13.40 -2.08
CA ALA A 16 2.39 13.40 -3.50
C ALA A 16 2.32 11.97 -4.08
N GLY A 17 2.09 10.97 -3.24
CA GLY A 17 2.05 9.55 -3.53
C GLY A 17 3.32 8.80 -3.14
N PHE A 18 3.35 7.52 -3.50
CA PHE A 18 4.49 6.66 -3.16
C PHE A 18 5.71 6.99 -4.00
N GLN A 19 5.56 7.03 -5.33
CA GLN A 19 6.68 7.03 -6.26
C GLN A 19 7.34 8.39 -6.41
N LEU A 20 8.68 8.40 -6.38
CA LEU A 20 9.48 9.58 -6.71
C LEU A 20 9.24 10.03 -8.16
N GLN A 21 8.91 11.29 -8.37
CA GLN A 21 8.68 11.93 -9.65
C GLN A 21 9.51 13.20 -9.75
N ARG A 22 9.90 13.59 -10.98
CA ARG A 22 10.82 14.74 -11.21
C ARG A 22 10.28 16.09 -10.67
N ALA A 23 8.98 16.30 -10.70
CA ALA A 23 8.31 17.54 -10.30
C ALA A 23 7.36 17.34 -9.09
N SER A 24 7.39 16.20 -8.43
CA SER A 24 6.53 15.94 -7.29
C SER A 24 7.11 16.50 -6.00
N GLY A 25 6.24 16.91 -5.12
CA GLY A 25 6.57 17.22 -3.74
C GLY A 25 7.15 16.00 -3.00
N ARG A 26 6.95 15.96 -1.70
CA ARG A 26 7.36 14.87 -0.81
C ARG A 26 6.72 13.54 -1.20
N THR A 27 7.51 12.47 -1.35
CA THR A 27 7.03 11.12 -1.68
C THR A 27 7.53 10.11 -0.67
N VAL A 28 6.78 9.01 -0.46
CA VAL A 28 7.17 7.94 0.47
C VAL A 28 8.47 7.27 0.03
N GLN A 29 8.62 7.00 -1.28
CA GLN A 29 9.88 6.47 -1.85
C GLN A 29 11.05 7.40 -1.58
N GLY A 30 10.87 8.71 -1.77
CA GLY A 30 11.92 9.71 -1.52
C GLY A 30 12.35 9.74 -0.06
N ALA A 31 11.41 9.68 0.88
CA ALA A 31 11.71 9.62 2.31
C ALA A 31 12.50 8.34 2.67
N LEU A 32 12.10 7.19 2.12
CA LEU A 32 12.79 5.92 2.36
C LEU A 32 14.19 5.92 1.71
N GLU A 33 14.33 6.37 0.46
CA GLU A 33 15.64 6.45 -0.21
C GLU A 33 16.59 7.43 0.50
N GLN A 34 16.07 8.52 1.07
CA GLN A 34 16.88 9.44 1.86
C GLN A 34 17.38 8.80 3.17
N ALA A 35 16.54 8.05 3.87
CA ALA A 35 16.94 7.30 5.07
C ALA A 35 17.99 6.24 4.73
N LEU A 36 17.77 5.49 3.66
CA LEU A 36 18.71 4.46 3.18
C LEU A 36 20.05 5.07 2.76
N ARG A 37 20.07 6.23 2.10
CA ARG A 37 21.29 6.94 1.73
C ARG A 37 22.14 7.28 2.96
N ARG A 38 21.52 7.71 4.07
CA ARG A 38 22.26 7.97 5.33
C ARG A 38 22.87 6.69 5.88
N LEU A 39 22.13 5.57 5.86
CA LEU A 39 22.63 4.27 6.31
C LEU A 39 23.75 3.72 5.40
N ALA A 40 23.72 4.05 4.11
CA ALA A 40 24.70 3.59 3.12
C ALA A 40 25.91 4.55 2.95
N GLY A 41 26.16 5.45 3.91
CA GLY A 41 27.30 6.37 3.85
C GLY A 41 27.23 7.36 2.69
N GLY A 42 26.05 7.73 2.24
CA GLY A 42 25.84 8.69 1.15
C GLY A 42 25.53 8.03 -0.21
N ALA A 43 25.71 6.71 -0.35
CA ALA A 43 25.40 6.01 -1.58
C ALA A 43 23.89 6.01 -1.88
N ARG A 44 23.53 6.17 -3.15
CA ARG A 44 22.14 6.10 -3.60
C ARG A 44 21.67 4.65 -3.57
N ILE A 45 20.57 4.39 -2.89
CA ILE A 45 19.90 3.10 -2.81
C ILE A 45 18.56 3.21 -3.53
N ALA A 46 18.37 2.45 -4.59
CA ALA A 46 17.10 2.41 -5.32
C ALA A 46 16.10 1.50 -4.59
N VAL A 47 14.86 1.94 -4.49
CA VAL A 47 13.76 1.21 -3.84
C VAL A 47 12.77 0.73 -4.89
N ALA A 48 12.47 -0.58 -4.88
CA ALA A 48 11.34 -1.17 -5.58
C ALA A 48 10.17 -1.36 -4.62
N ALA A 49 8.92 -1.17 -5.08
CA ALA A 49 7.72 -1.39 -4.29
C ALA A 49 6.73 -2.36 -4.94
N ALA A 50 5.87 -2.97 -4.12
CA ALA A 50 4.82 -3.88 -4.58
C ALA A 50 3.74 -3.15 -5.40
N GLY A 51 3.48 -1.89 -5.10
CA GLY A 51 2.53 -1.06 -5.84
C GLY A 51 2.81 0.42 -5.62
N ARG A 52 2.23 1.24 -6.48
CA ARG A 52 2.19 2.69 -6.29
C ARG A 52 0.90 3.03 -5.56
N THR A 53 0.94 4.00 -4.68
CA THR A 53 -0.23 4.68 -4.13
C THR A 53 -0.24 6.10 -4.65
N ASP A 54 -1.41 6.62 -4.95
CA ASP A 54 -1.60 8.00 -5.40
C ASP A 54 -1.45 9.00 -4.24
N ALA A 55 -1.47 10.29 -4.53
CA ALA A 55 -1.40 11.35 -3.54
C ALA A 55 -2.51 11.19 -2.48
N GLY A 56 -2.17 11.34 -1.22
CA GLY A 56 -3.09 11.22 -0.10
C GLY A 56 -3.45 9.80 0.33
N VAL A 57 -3.06 8.76 -0.42
CA VAL A 57 -3.38 7.37 -0.09
C VAL A 57 -2.45 6.83 0.99
N HIS A 58 -3.04 6.26 2.04
CA HIS A 58 -2.34 5.61 3.15
C HIS A 58 -1.95 4.16 2.82
N ALA A 59 -1.08 3.57 3.63
CA ALA A 59 -0.83 2.14 3.63
C ALA A 59 -0.60 1.61 5.05
N LEU A 60 -1.07 0.39 5.28
CA LEU A 60 -0.82 -0.36 6.52
C LEU A 60 0.17 -1.52 6.32
N GLY A 61 0.57 -1.81 5.07
CA GLY A 61 1.41 -2.96 4.77
C GLY A 61 2.04 -2.91 3.38
N GLN A 62 2.50 -1.74 2.91
CA GLN A 62 3.24 -1.62 1.66
C GLN A 62 4.56 -2.37 1.74
N VAL A 63 4.83 -3.23 0.77
CA VAL A 63 6.11 -3.96 0.69
C VAL A 63 7.05 -3.23 -0.26
N ALA A 64 8.26 -2.95 0.24
CA ALA A 64 9.36 -2.42 -0.55
C ALA A 64 10.61 -3.31 -0.42
N ALA A 65 11.48 -3.26 -1.43
CA ALA A 65 12.75 -3.98 -1.41
C ALA A 65 13.87 -3.12 -1.97
N PHE A 66 15.08 -3.36 -1.45
CA PHE A 66 16.30 -2.65 -1.83
C PHE A 66 17.54 -3.48 -1.46
N GLU A 67 18.65 -3.20 -2.11
CA GLU A 67 19.94 -3.77 -1.76
C GLU A 67 20.76 -2.79 -0.92
N LEU A 68 21.49 -3.28 0.08
CA LEU A 68 22.41 -2.48 0.86
C LEU A 68 23.86 -2.90 0.60
N PRO A 69 24.83 -1.96 0.64
CA PRO A 69 26.25 -2.29 0.44
C PRO A 69 26.87 -3.07 1.61
N ARG A 70 26.19 -3.06 2.76
CA ARG A 70 26.60 -3.78 3.97
C ARG A 70 25.48 -4.65 4.52
N GLU A 71 25.86 -5.66 5.24
CA GLU A 71 24.93 -6.56 5.91
C GLU A 71 24.50 -5.96 7.25
N LEU A 72 23.20 -6.00 7.52
CA LEU A 72 22.58 -5.59 8.77
C LEU A 72 21.57 -6.65 9.21
N GLU A 73 21.48 -6.89 10.51
CA GLU A 73 20.39 -7.70 11.04
C GLU A 73 19.04 -6.98 10.84
N PRO A 74 17.98 -7.73 10.47
CA PRO A 74 16.69 -7.15 10.12
C PRO A 74 16.11 -6.20 11.18
N GLU A 75 16.22 -6.56 12.45
CA GLU A 75 15.73 -5.74 13.57
C GLU A 75 16.55 -4.46 13.75
N ALA A 76 17.87 -4.55 13.50
CA ALA A 76 18.74 -3.37 13.53
C ALA A 76 18.43 -2.44 12.36
N LEU A 77 18.17 -2.98 11.17
CA LEU A 77 17.75 -2.22 10.00
C LEU A 77 16.42 -1.51 10.25
N GLN A 78 15.43 -2.22 10.82
CA GLN A 78 14.11 -1.65 11.17
C GLN A 78 14.26 -0.47 12.13
N ARG A 79 15.00 -0.64 13.22
CA ARG A 79 15.24 0.43 14.21
C ARG A 79 15.96 1.62 13.59
N ALA A 80 17.01 1.38 12.82
CA ALA A 80 17.79 2.43 12.16
C ALA A 80 16.93 3.23 11.15
N LEU A 81 16.12 2.55 10.35
CA LEU A 81 15.20 3.22 9.41
C LEU A 81 14.15 4.04 10.16
N ASN A 82 13.55 3.50 11.23
CA ASN A 82 12.54 4.23 12.01
C ASN A 82 13.11 5.43 12.76
N GLY A 83 14.40 5.44 13.07
CA GLY A 83 15.09 6.61 13.62
C GLY A 83 15.42 7.70 12.59
N LEU A 84 15.39 7.37 11.29
CA LEU A 84 15.72 8.29 10.20
C LEU A 84 14.50 8.74 9.39
N LEU A 85 13.44 7.96 9.40
CA LEU A 85 12.18 8.24 8.70
C LEU A 85 11.37 9.29 9.47
N PRO A 86 10.59 10.11 8.75
CA PRO A 86 9.65 11.04 9.37
C PRO A 86 8.50 10.27 10.07
N ASP A 87 7.79 10.95 10.97
CA ASP A 87 6.79 10.32 11.84
C ASP A 87 5.60 9.70 11.12
N ASP A 88 5.31 10.16 9.93
CA ASP A 88 4.23 9.65 9.08
C ASP A 88 4.63 8.45 8.19
N VAL A 89 5.86 7.92 8.34
CA VAL A 89 6.32 6.68 7.69
C VAL A 89 7.00 5.78 8.73
N ARG A 90 6.58 4.52 8.80
CA ARG A 90 7.19 3.53 9.70
C ARG A 90 7.46 2.22 8.98
N VAL A 91 8.60 1.63 9.29
CA VAL A 91 8.93 0.23 8.95
C VAL A 91 8.35 -0.66 10.04
N LEU A 92 7.34 -1.44 9.70
CA LEU A 92 6.68 -2.38 10.62
C LEU A 92 7.48 -3.67 10.78
N ALA A 93 8.13 -4.10 9.68
CA ALA A 93 8.97 -5.29 9.67
C ALA A 93 10.07 -5.15 8.62
N ALA A 94 11.21 -5.74 8.88
CA ALA A 94 12.30 -5.93 7.93
C ALA A 94 12.70 -7.40 7.90
N ALA A 95 13.14 -7.89 6.74
CA ALA A 95 13.67 -9.23 6.58
C ALA A 95 14.67 -9.27 5.42
N ARG A 96 15.58 -10.22 5.44
CA ARG A 96 16.37 -10.58 4.25
C ARG A 96 15.43 -11.18 3.21
N ALA A 97 15.60 -10.80 1.97
CA ALA A 97 14.83 -11.36 0.87
C ALA A 97 15.65 -12.41 0.13
N ALA A 98 14.98 -13.45 -0.34
CA ALA A 98 15.61 -14.47 -1.18
C ALA A 98 16.12 -13.86 -2.49
N ALA A 99 17.12 -14.49 -3.09
CA ALA A 99 17.60 -14.11 -4.41
C ALA A 99 16.47 -14.14 -5.44
N GLY A 100 16.37 -13.08 -6.25
CA GLY A 100 15.30 -12.93 -7.24
C GLY A 100 13.95 -12.42 -6.71
N PHE A 101 13.83 -12.15 -5.42
CA PHE A 101 12.63 -11.51 -4.87
C PHE A 101 12.42 -10.13 -5.51
N HIS A 102 11.20 -9.89 -5.95
CA HIS A 102 10.78 -8.58 -6.44
C HIS A 102 9.41 -8.25 -5.85
N PRO A 103 9.24 -7.15 -5.08
CA PRO A 103 8.02 -6.90 -4.31
C PRO A 103 6.74 -6.89 -5.15
N ARG A 104 6.81 -6.42 -6.39
CA ARG A 104 5.65 -6.41 -7.30
C ARG A 104 5.38 -7.76 -7.95
N LYS A 105 6.44 -8.49 -8.38
CA LYS A 105 6.29 -9.77 -9.09
C LYS A 105 6.00 -10.93 -8.14
N SER A 106 6.55 -10.86 -6.92
CA SER A 106 6.36 -11.87 -5.87
C SER A 106 5.11 -11.62 -5.02
N ALA A 107 4.35 -10.55 -5.28
CA ALA A 107 3.11 -10.28 -4.57
C ALA A 107 2.06 -11.34 -4.90
N VAL A 108 1.46 -11.95 -3.88
CA VAL A 108 0.39 -12.95 -4.01
C VAL A 108 -0.98 -12.27 -4.11
N SER A 109 -1.20 -11.25 -3.28
CA SER A 109 -2.45 -10.48 -3.27
C SER A 109 -2.19 -9.04 -2.81
N LYS A 110 -3.19 -8.18 -3.00
CA LYS A 110 -3.26 -6.81 -2.48
C LYS A 110 -4.62 -6.58 -1.87
N LEU A 111 -4.63 -5.98 -0.68
CA LEU A 111 -5.85 -5.61 0.00
C LEU A 111 -6.02 -4.10 -0.04
N TYR A 112 -7.17 -3.64 -0.50
CA TYR A 112 -7.56 -2.23 -0.48
C TYR A 112 -8.71 -2.04 0.50
N ARG A 113 -8.63 -1.01 1.33
CA ARG A 113 -9.70 -0.64 2.26
C ARG A 113 -10.10 0.80 2.03
N TYR A 114 -11.38 1.02 1.84
CA TYR A 114 -12.00 2.34 1.84
C TYR A 114 -12.80 2.50 3.12
N VAL A 115 -12.57 3.58 3.84
CA VAL A 115 -13.33 3.94 5.04
C VAL A 115 -14.17 5.15 4.70
N LEU A 116 -15.48 5.09 4.95
CA LEU A 116 -16.39 6.17 4.69
C LEU A 116 -17.18 6.51 5.97
N ASP A 117 -17.22 7.78 6.30
CA ASP A 117 -18.18 8.33 7.27
C ASP A 117 -19.42 8.76 6.50
N CYS A 118 -20.56 8.11 6.79
CA CYS A 118 -21.81 8.32 6.06
C CYS A 118 -22.88 8.94 6.96
N GLY A 119 -23.58 9.93 6.41
CA GLY A 119 -24.61 10.68 7.16
C GLY A 119 -24.01 11.65 8.18
N GLY A 120 -24.85 12.57 8.66
CA GLY A 120 -24.48 13.50 9.72
C GLY A 120 -23.30 14.43 9.41
N VAL A 121 -22.39 14.58 10.36
CA VAL A 121 -21.21 15.46 10.29
C VAL A 121 -19.95 14.65 10.58
N GLN A 122 -18.96 14.74 9.69
CA GLN A 122 -17.67 14.07 9.90
C GLN A 122 -16.85 14.81 10.98
N PRO A 123 -16.41 14.13 12.05
CA PRO A 123 -15.48 14.70 13.00
C PRO A 123 -14.13 15.07 12.33
N PRO A 124 -13.54 16.24 12.63
CA PRO A 124 -12.27 16.67 12.02
C PRO A 124 -11.11 15.67 12.17
N GLN A 125 -11.10 14.91 13.27
CA GLN A 125 -10.09 13.90 13.58
C GLN A 125 -10.12 12.71 12.59
N ARG A 126 -11.24 12.46 11.92
CA ARG A 126 -11.41 11.35 10.99
C ARG A 126 -11.11 11.74 9.54
N ARG A 127 -11.10 13.04 9.21
CA ARG A 127 -10.99 13.55 7.83
C ARG A 127 -9.77 13.05 7.04
N ARG A 128 -8.69 12.66 7.72
CA ARG A 128 -7.48 12.13 7.08
C ARG A 128 -7.61 10.65 6.70
N PHE A 129 -8.45 9.89 7.43
CA PHE A 129 -8.50 8.43 7.35
C PHE A 129 -9.85 7.89 6.88
N ALA A 130 -10.82 8.74 6.66
CA ALA A 130 -12.14 8.38 6.14
C ALA A 130 -12.64 9.43 5.15
N GLY A 131 -13.16 8.96 4.03
CA GLY A 131 -13.91 9.81 3.11
C GLY A 131 -15.25 10.19 3.73
N PHE A 132 -15.81 11.35 3.40
CA PHE A 132 -17.10 11.79 3.88
C PHE A 132 -18.18 11.63 2.82
N CYS A 133 -19.26 10.94 3.18
CA CYS A 133 -20.48 10.82 2.38
C CYS A 133 -21.64 11.45 3.18
N PRO A 134 -22.17 12.63 2.78
CA PRO A 134 -23.21 13.32 3.56
C PRO A 134 -24.52 12.56 3.60
N SER A 135 -24.76 11.67 2.65
CA SER A 135 -25.97 10.84 2.61
C SER A 135 -25.77 9.52 3.35
N ALA A 136 -26.80 9.06 4.04
CA ALA A 136 -26.81 7.69 4.56
C ALA A 136 -26.78 6.69 3.40
N LEU A 137 -25.97 5.66 3.54
CA LEU A 137 -25.87 4.57 2.56
C LEU A 137 -26.73 3.38 3.01
N ASP A 138 -27.45 2.81 2.05
CA ASP A 138 -28.18 1.56 2.27
C ASP A 138 -27.17 0.39 2.31
N ALA A 139 -27.02 -0.21 3.48
CA ALA A 139 -26.07 -1.30 3.72
C ALA A 139 -26.30 -2.50 2.80
N SER A 140 -27.56 -2.81 2.47
CA SER A 140 -27.89 -3.92 1.60
C SER A 140 -27.43 -3.66 0.16
N ARG A 141 -27.66 -2.46 -0.34
CA ARG A 141 -27.21 -2.04 -1.68
C ARG A 141 -25.69 -1.97 -1.79
N VAL A 142 -25.00 -1.47 -0.77
CA VAL A 142 -23.54 -1.41 -0.76
C VAL A 142 -22.94 -2.81 -0.75
N ARG A 143 -23.49 -3.75 0.05
CA ARG A 143 -23.06 -5.14 0.04
C ARG A 143 -23.31 -5.83 -1.30
N ALA A 144 -24.49 -5.60 -1.89
CA ALA A 144 -24.81 -6.13 -3.22
C ALA A 144 -23.86 -5.58 -4.30
N ALA A 145 -23.56 -4.28 -4.28
CA ALA A 145 -22.61 -3.67 -5.19
C ALA A 145 -21.18 -4.23 -4.99
N ALA A 146 -20.73 -4.40 -3.73
CA ALA A 146 -19.43 -5.01 -3.45
C ALA A 146 -19.33 -6.44 -4.01
N ALA A 147 -20.38 -7.24 -3.91
CA ALA A 147 -20.41 -8.60 -4.42
C ALA A 147 -20.22 -8.69 -5.95
N LEU A 148 -20.59 -7.65 -6.70
CA LEU A 148 -20.41 -7.61 -8.16
C LEU A 148 -18.93 -7.60 -8.59
N TYR A 149 -18.02 -7.19 -7.72
CA TYR A 149 -16.58 -7.18 -8.00
C TYR A 149 -15.92 -8.55 -7.83
N LEU A 150 -16.59 -9.52 -7.18
CA LEU A 150 -16.03 -10.86 -6.98
C LEU A 150 -15.83 -11.58 -8.31
N GLY A 151 -14.68 -12.27 -8.45
CA GLY A 151 -14.36 -13.02 -9.66
C GLY A 151 -13.35 -12.30 -10.56
N ARG A 152 -13.28 -12.75 -11.82
CA ARG A 152 -12.36 -12.22 -12.81
C ARG A 152 -13.08 -11.22 -13.71
N HIS A 153 -12.61 -9.98 -13.72
CA HIS A 153 -13.19 -8.89 -14.49
C HIS A 153 -12.12 -8.13 -15.26
N ASP A 154 -12.53 -7.49 -16.34
CA ASP A 154 -11.74 -6.48 -17.04
C ASP A 154 -12.09 -5.09 -16.45
N PHE A 155 -11.12 -4.47 -15.80
CA PHE A 155 -11.24 -3.14 -15.20
C PHE A 155 -10.76 -2.01 -16.13
N ALA A 156 -10.72 -2.22 -17.44
CA ALA A 156 -10.26 -1.21 -18.41
C ALA A 156 -11.01 0.12 -18.29
N SER A 157 -12.34 0.08 -18.10
CA SER A 157 -13.17 1.27 -17.92
C SER A 157 -12.92 2.06 -16.63
N LEU A 158 -12.27 1.43 -15.64
CA LEU A 158 -11.91 2.04 -14.36
C LEU A 158 -10.42 2.37 -14.28
N ALA A 159 -9.65 2.09 -15.33
CA ALA A 159 -8.22 2.37 -15.35
C ALA A 159 -7.96 3.87 -15.59
N SER A 160 -7.03 4.45 -14.81
CA SER A 160 -6.57 5.81 -15.04
C SER A 160 -5.80 5.92 -16.35
N SER A 161 -5.91 7.05 -17.05
CA SER A 161 -5.09 7.37 -18.20
C SER A 161 -3.60 7.37 -17.80
N GLY A 162 -2.73 6.78 -18.64
CA GLY A 162 -1.29 6.68 -18.37
C GLY A 162 -0.90 5.51 -17.45
N SER A 163 -1.80 4.57 -17.19
CA SER A 163 -1.46 3.34 -16.47
C SER A 163 -0.38 2.54 -17.21
N SER A 164 0.69 2.15 -16.50
CA SER A 164 1.73 1.25 -17.03
C SER A 164 1.39 -0.24 -16.91
N ALA A 165 0.13 -0.57 -16.62
CA ALA A 165 -0.33 -1.95 -16.52
C ALA A 165 -0.42 -2.59 -17.92
N THR A 166 0.17 -3.78 -18.07
CA THR A 166 0.12 -4.55 -19.33
C THR A 166 -1.22 -5.22 -19.56
N THR A 167 -2.05 -5.34 -18.56
CA THR A 167 -3.40 -5.90 -18.61
C THR A 167 -4.29 -5.25 -17.57
N THR A 168 -5.57 -5.12 -17.88
CA THR A 168 -6.63 -4.62 -16.98
C THR A 168 -7.46 -5.73 -16.34
N LEU A 169 -7.19 -6.99 -16.74
CA LEU A 169 -7.82 -8.16 -16.13
C LEU A 169 -7.34 -8.37 -14.70
N ARG A 170 -8.26 -8.46 -13.76
CA ARG A 170 -7.98 -8.73 -12.33
C ARG A 170 -8.93 -9.78 -11.80
N THR A 171 -8.46 -10.55 -10.81
CA THR A 171 -9.30 -11.49 -10.08
C THR A 171 -9.45 -10.96 -8.65
N VAL A 172 -10.66 -10.55 -8.31
CA VAL A 172 -11.03 -10.14 -6.96
C VAL A 172 -11.49 -11.36 -6.20
N THR A 173 -10.76 -11.73 -5.15
CA THR A 173 -11.03 -12.93 -4.35
C THR A 173 -11.84 -12.62 -3.10
N ARG A 174 -11.86 -11.35 -2.67
CA ARG A 174 -12.62 -10.87 -1.54
C ARG A 174 -13.11 -9.45 -1.82
N SER A 175 -14.40 -9.22 -1.63
CA SER A 175 -15.03 -7.89 -1.70
C SER A 175 -16.18 -7.86 -0.71
N GLU A 176 -16.05 -7.05 0.33
CA GLU A 176 -16.98 -7.00 1.46
C GLU A 176 -17.23 -5.56 1.87
N ALA A 177 -18.43 -5.29 2.39
CA ALA A 177 -18.77 -4.04 3.04
C ALA A 177 -19.25 -4.32 4.47
N ALA A 178 -18.54 -3.77 5.46
CA ALA A 178 -18.91 -3.80 6.87
C ALA A 178 -19.48 -2.44 7.28
N PHE A 179 -20.47 -2.47 8.14
CA PHE A 179 -21.10 -1.30 8.76
C PHE A 179 -20.94 -1.42 10.27
N GLU A 180 -20.40 -0.38 10.91
CA GLU A 180 -20.25 -0.33 12.37
C GLU A 180 -21.31 0.62 12.94
N PRO A 181 -22.28 0.14 13.72
CA PRO A 181 -23.27 0.98 14.38
C PRO A 181 -22.64 1.75 15.55
N GLY A 182 -22.95 3.04 15.66
CA GLY A 182 -22.68 3.83 16.86
C GLY A 182 -21.54 4.86 16.80
N THR A 183 -20.69 4.82 15.82
CA THR A 183 -19.80 5.88 15.39
C THR A 183 -20.04 6.09 13.93
N LEU A 184 -20.69 7.18 13.52
CA LEU A 184 -20.94 7.55 12.12
C LEU A 184 -20.71 6.36 11.17
N GLU A 185 -21.78 5.77 10.62
CA GLU A 185 -21.75 4.52 9.84
C GLU A 185 -20.52 4.45 8.93
N THR A 186 -19.62 3.54 9.23
CA THR A 186 -18.36 3.37 8.48
C THR A 186 -18.52 2.19 7.55
N ALA A 187 -18.56 2.42 6.25
CA ALA A 187 -18.48 1.35 5.26
C ALA A 187 -17.00 0.98 5.04
N ASN A 188 -16.59 -0.21 5.45
CA ASN A 188 -15.27 -0.76 5.14
C ASN A 188 -15.37 -1.63 3.90
N ASN A 189 -14.92 -1.15 2.76
CA ASN A 189 -14.79 -1.95 1.55
C ASN A 189 -13.39 -2.56 1.49
N LEU A 190 -13.32 -3.87 1.54
CA LEU A 190 -12.09 -4.64 1.37
C LEU A 190 -12.08 -5.25 -0.03
N ILE A 191 -11.14 -4.86 -0.86
CA ILE A 191 -10.90 -5.46 -2.18
C ILE A 191 -9.55 -6.14 -2.12
N GLU A 192 -9.53 -7.46 -2.29
CA GLU A 192 -8.30 -8.25 -2.41
C GLU A 192 -8.10 -8.67 -3.86
N ASP A 193 -7.04 -8.17 -4.48
CA ASP A 193 -6.65 -8.50 -5.84
C ASP A 193 -5.48 -9.50 -5.80
N ARG A 194 -5.68 -10.69 -6.35
CA ARG A 194 -4.62 -11.67 -6.57
C ARG A 194 -4.00 -11.47 -7.95
N CYS A 195 -2.80 -10.96 -7.98
CA CYS A 195 -1.99 -10.91 -9.17
C CYS A 195 -0.74 -11.77 -8.94
N ALA A 196 -0.78 -13.04 -9.35
CA ALA A 196 0.39 -13.91 -9.30
C ALA A 196 0.56 -14.76 -10.56
N PRO A 197 1.79 -14.92 -11.07
CA PRO A 197 2.22 -16.23 -11.54
C PRO A 197 2.74 -17.02 -10.32
N LYS A 198 2.23 -18.23 -10.12
CA LYS A 198 2.72 -19.18 -9.14
C LYS A 198 4.17 -19.51 -9.44
N ILE A 199 5.09 -19.15 -8.55
CA ILE A 199 6.34 -19.87 -8.42
C ILE A 199 6.01 -20.99 -7.44
N ALA A 200 6.05 -22.24 -7.94
CA ALA A 200 5.83 -23.42 -7.13
C ALA A 200 6.91 -23.47 -6.05
N ASP A 201 6.51 -23.43 -4.78
CA ASP A 201 7.33 -23.91 -3.70
C ASP A 201 7.49 -25.42 -3.87
N LYS A 202 8.69 -25.87 -4.25
CA LYS A 202 9.11 -27.25 -4.02
C LYS A 202 9.62 -27.30 -2.59
N PRO A 203 9.10 -28.21 -1.75
CA PRO A 203 9.68 -28.48 -0.45
C PRO A 203 11.03 -29.19 -0.66
N VAL A 204 12.04 -28.76 0.10
CA VAL A 204 13.26 -29.53 0.39
C VAL A 204 13.03 -30.27 1.69
#